data_e69b449223467cbd066e185fcd750232
#
_entry.id   e69b449223467cbd066e185fcd750232
#
_cell.length_a   1.000
_cell.length_b   1.000
_cell.length_c   1.000
_cell.angle_alpha   90.00
_cell.angle_beta   90.00
_cell.angle_gamma   90.00
#
_symmetry.space_group_name_H-M   'P 1'
#
loop_
_entity.id
_entity.type
_entity.pdbx_description
1 polymer ?
#
loop_
_entity_poly.entity_id
_entity_poly.type
_entity_poly.pdbx_seq_one_letter_code
_entity_poly.pdbx_strand_id
1 'polypeptide(L)'
;MSFKVLIIPEDPTNNGYILKPLIKRMMKECGKPNAQVDVLSNPRSQGYDHAKTLMSETIFETYAHKDLLLFIPDADGKDRSGKFSLLEKEAIEKGAKLLCCAACQEVEAWLLAGHLDKLDKPWSEIRADPSVKDNFFADFLSSYGDPKAAGGGRERLMRETLENYRGLLDRSPELKDLQTRIQNLLDS
;
A
#
# COMPACT_ATOMS: atom_id res chain seq x y z
N MET A 1 15.18 -6.24 18.90
CA MET A 1 15.32 -6.30 17.41
C MET A 1 14.23 -5.45 16.79
N SER A 2 14.50 -4.83 15.64
CA SER A 2 13.53 -4.01 14.91
C SER A 2 12.63 -4.93 14.08
N PHE A 3 11.31 -4.72 14.11
CA PHE A 3 10.33 -5.45 13.29
C PHE A 3 10.53 -5.08 11.81
N LYS A 4 10.65 -6.07 10.93
CA LYS A 4 11.03 -5.89 9.52
C LYS A 4 9.84 -6.17 8.61
N VAL A 5 9.38 -5.15 7.90
CA VAL A 5 8.28 -5.24 6.94
C VAL A 5 8.81 -5.04 5.52
N LEU A 6 8.37 -5.88 4.58
CA LEU A 6 8.62 -5.71 3.16
C LEU A 6 7.30 -5.49 2.43
N ILE A 7 7.17 -4.36 1.76
CA ILE A 7 6.03 -4.05 0.90
C ILE A 7 6.33 -4.56 -0.51
N ILE A 8 5.38 -5.27 -1.09
CA ILE A 8 5.41 -5.77 -2.47
C ILE A 8 4.33 -5.00 -3.24
N PRO A 9 4.67 -3.91 -3.93
CA PRO A 9 3.71 -3.16 -4.73
C PRO A 9 3.55 -3.78 -6.11
N GLU A 10 2.49 -3.41 -6.80
CA GLU A 10 2.30 -3.72 -8.22
C GLU A 10 3.28 -2.91 -9.10
N ASP A 11 3.41 -1.61 -8.83
CA ASP A 11 4.42 -0.71 -9.42
C ASP A 11 5.38 -0.19 -8.34
N PRO A 12 6.64 -0.71 -8.28
CA PRO A 12 7.61 -0.26 -7.29
C PRO A 12 8.16 1.15 -7.57
N THR A 13 7.97 1.69 -8.77
CA THR A 13 8.57 2.97 -9.17
C THR A 13 7.92 4.16 -8.45
N ASN A 14 6.58 4.20 -8.45
CA ASN A 14 5.83 5.33 -7.91
C ASN A 14 5.09 4.99 -6.61
N ASN A 15 4.49 3.80 -6.53
CA ASN A 15 3.69 3.41 -5.38
C ASN A 15 4.51 3.32 -4.09
N GLY A 16 5.79 3.03 -4.18
CA GLY A 16 6.69 3.02 -3.04
C GLY A 16 6.73 4.33 -2.25
N TYR A 17 6.62 5.48 -2.94
CA TYR A 17 6.61 6.79 -2.30
C TYR A 17 5.31 7.10 -1.53
N ILE A 18 4.23 6.41 -1.86
CA ILE A 18 2.95 6.48 -1.14
C ILE A 18 2.92 5.42 -0.02
N LEU A 19 3.27 4.19 -0.36
CA LEU A 19 3.11 3.02 0.53
C LEU A 19 4.09 3.04 1.70
N LYS A 20 5.35 3.43 1.48
CA LYS A 20 6.37 3.40 2.54
C LYS A 20 6.02 4.31 3.73
N PRO A 21 5.68 5.61 3.55
CA PRO A 21 5.27 6.45 4.66
C PRO A 21 3.94 5.98 5.29
N LEU A 22 2.98 5.48 4.50
CA LEU A 22 1.72 4.94 4.98
C LEU A 22 1.93 3.75 5.93
N ILE A 23 2.68 2.75 5.49
CA ILE A 23 2.93 1.56 6.32
C ILE A 23 3.81 1.88 7.52
N LYS A 24 4.78 2.78 7.41
CA LYS A 24 5.52 3.27 8.60
C LYS A 24 4.59 3.88 9.64
N ARG A 25 3.63 4.71 9.21
CA ARG A 25 2.63 5.28 10.12
C ARG A 25 1.75 4.19 10.73
N MET A 26 1.25 3.25 9.92
CA MET A 26 0.42 2.14 10.39
C MET A 26 1.15 1.28 11.42
N MET A 27 2.42 0.93 11.18
CA MET A 27 3.23 0.18 12.13
C MET A 27 3.44 0.93 13.45
N LYS A 28 3.62 2.24 13.40
CA LYS A 28 3.69 3.08 14.61
C LYS A 28 2.40 3.00 15.42
N GLU A 29 1.24 3.10 14.77
CA GLU A 29 -0.07 2.99 15.44
C GLU A 29 -0.31 1.58 16.01
N CYS A 30 0.25 0.54 15.40
CA CYS A 30 0.24 -0.84 15.91
C CYS A 30 1.34 -1.11 16.96
N GLY A 31 1.95 -0.09 17.58
CA GLY A 31 2.94 -0.26 18.65
C GLY A 31 4.34 -0.64 18.19
N LYS A 32 4.66 -0.53 16.91
CA LYS A 32 5.99 -0.79 16.33
C LYS A 32 6.62 0.47 15.71
N PRO A 33 6.87 1.55 16.50
CA PRO A 33 7.35 2.82 15.96
C PRO A 33 8.73 2.74 15.27
N ASN A 34 9.53 1.74 15.63
CA ASN A 34 10.86 1.50 15.08
C ASN A 34 10.89 0.40 14.01
N ALA A 35 9.74 0.05 13.43
CA ALA A 35 9.68 -0.92 12.34
C ALA A 35 10.50 -0.45 11.14
N GLN A 36 11.29 -1.37 10.60
CA GLN A 36 11.99 -1.17 9.32
C GLN A 36 11.05 -1.54 8.19
N VAL A 37 10.66 -0.55 7.39
CA VAL A 37 9.74 -0.74 6.27
C VAL A 37 10.49 -0.50 4.97
N ASP A 38 10.62 -1.55 4.18
CA ASP A 38 11.24 -1.55 2.86
C ASP A 38 10.19 -1.79 1.77
N VAL A 39 10.50 -1.31 0.56
CA VAL A 39 9.70 -1.58 -0.64
C VAL A 39 10.52 -2.48 -1.56
N LEU A 40 9.93 -3.57 -2.03
CA LEU A 40 10.57 -4.48 -2.95
C LEU A 40 10.89 -3.74 -4.25
N SER A 41 12.17 -3.74 -4.62
CA SER A 41 12.67 -3.15 -5.86
C SER A 41 13.38 -4.16 -6.76
N ASN A 42 13.78 -5.31 -6.20
CA ASN A 42 14.43 -6.40 -6.92
C ASN A 42 14.02 -7.75 -6.29
N PRO A 43 13.39 -8.66 -7.06
CA PRO A 43 12.96 -8.50 -8.46
C PRO A 43 11.89 -7.40 -8.61
N ARG A 44 11.90 -6.73 -9.76
CA ARG A 44 10.92 -5.66 -10.04
C ARG A 44 9.63 -6.28 -10.57
N SER A 45 8.51 -6.01 -9.90
CA SER A 45 7.17 -6.39 -10.38
C SER A 45 6.75 -5.53 -11.58
N GLN A 46 5.95 -6.12 -12.45
CA GLN A 46 5.38 -5.48 -13.65
C GLN A 46 3.92 -5.90 -13.75
N GLY A 47 3.06 -5.28 -12.93
CA GLY A 47 1.66 -5.61 -12.83
C GLY A 47 1.34 -6.77 -11.88
N TYR A 48 0.05 -6.96 -11.63
CA TYR A 48 -0.49 -7.88 -10.62
C TYR A 48 -0.06 -9.35 -10.81
N ASP A 49 -0.23 -9.90 -12.02
CA ASP A 49 0.03 -11.32 -12.26
C ASP A 49 1.53 -11.63 -12.17
N HIS A 50 2.38 -10.72 -12.64
CA HIS A 50 3.83 -10.86 -12.50
C HIS A 50 4.26 -10.78 -11.03
N ALA A 51 3.72 -9.84 -10.25
CA ALA A 51 4.01 -9.74 -8.82
C ALA A 51 3.60 -11.03 -8.08
N LYS A 52 2.42 -11.60 -8.40
CA LYS A 52 1.95 -12.87 -7.84
C LYS A 52 2.89 -14.02 -8.17
N THR A 53 3.32 -14.16 -9.41
CA THR A 53 4.26 -15.20 -9.84
C THR A 53 5.60 -15.07 -9.09
N LEU A 54 6.15 -13.85 -9.01
CA LEU A 54 7.38 -13.60 -8.28
C LEU A 54 7.27 -13.96 -6.79
N MET A 55 6.11 -13.72 -6.16
CA MET A 55 5.90 -14.09 -4.76
C MET A 55 6.01 -15.62 -4.57
N SER A 56 5.31 -16.38 -5.40
CA SER A 56 5.30 -17.84 -5.30
C SER A 56 6.65 -18.47 -5.65
N GLU A 57 7.36 -17.95 -6.65
CA GLU A 57 8.60 -18.54 -7.16
C GLU A 57 9.85 -18.12 -6.38
N THR A 58 9.86 -16.91 -5.81
CA THR A 58 11.11 -16.33 -5.30
C THR A 58 10.95 -15.61 -3.97
N ILE A 59 9.93 -14.75 -3.83
CA ILE A 59 9.87 -13.77 -2.72
C ILE A 59 9.64 -14.48 -1.39
N PHE A 60 8.76 -15.45 -1.32
CA PHE A 60 8.47 -16.14 -0.06
C PHE A 60 9.70 -16.80 0.53
N GLU A 61 10.52 -17.44 -0.29
CA GLU A 61 11.76 -18.09 0.18
C GLU A 61 12.84 -17.06 0.51
N THR A 62 13.08 -16.10 -0.39
CA THR A 62 14.15 -15.10 -0.22
C THR A 62 13.91 -14.20 0.99
N TYR A 63 12.67 -13.84 1.25
CA TYR A 63 12.29 -12.89 2.28
C TYR A 63 11.54 -13.50 3.47
N ALA A 64 11.57 -14.82 3.65
CA ALA A 64 11.00 -15.50 4.82
C ALA A 64 11.58 -14.99 6.17
N HIS A 65 12.76 -14.38 6.15
CA HIS A 65 13.40 -13.77 7.31
C HIS A 65 12.81 -12.40 7.71
N LYS A 66 11.92 -11.83 6.91
CA LYS A 66 11.14 -10.64 7.27
C LYS A 66 10.01 -11.02 8.21
N ASP A 67 9.71 -10.16 9.17
CA ASP A 67 8.63 -10.41 10.13
C ASP A 67 7.25 -10.32 9.50
N LEU A 68 7.10 -9.54 8.41
CA LEU A 68 5.86 -9.38 7.66
C LEU A 68 6.12 -8.99 6.21
N LEU A 69 5.45 -9.65 5.29
CA LEU A 69 5.32 -9.28 3.88
C LEU A 69 3.95 -8.64 3.67
N LEU A 70 3.88 -7.54 2.94
CA LEU A 70 2.65 -6.86 2.57
C LEU A 70 2.52 -6.79 1.05
N PHE A 71 1.58 -7.53 0.48
CA PHE A 71 1.25 -7.39 -0.94
C PHE A 71 0.14 -6.34 -1.11
N ILE A 72 0.47 -5.24 -1.75
CA ILE A 72 -0.44 -4.10 -1.89
C ILE A 72 -0.57 -3.70 -3.37
N PRO A 73 -1.41 -4.43 -4.14
CA PRO A 73 -1.72 -4.10 -5.52
C PRO A 73 -2.91 -3.13 -5.63
N ASP A 74 -3.13 -2.64 -6.84
CA ASP A 74 -4.36 -2.00 -7.24
C ASP A 74 -5.48 -3.05 -7.44
N ALA A 75 -6.71 -2.72 -7.06
CA ALA A 75 -7.84 -3.63 -7.28
C ALA A 75 -8.39 -3.56 -8.72
N ASP A 76 -8.29 -2.41 -9.37
CA ASP A 76 -8.86 -2.14 -10.70
C ASP A 76 -10.35 -2.54 -10.78
N GLY A 77 -11.11 -2.26 -9.73
CA GLY A 77 -12.53 -2.65 -9.64
C GLY A 77 -12.79 -4.15 -9.50
N LYS A 78 -11.78 -4.98 -9.24
CA LYS A 78 -11.91 -6.44 -9.13
C LYS A 78 -11.90 -6.88 -7.67
N ASP A 79 -12.78 -7.83 -7.32
CA ASP A 79 -12.66 -8.54 -6.05
C ASP A 79 -11.48 -9.53 -6.11
N ARG A 80 -10.52 -9.34 -5.24
CA ARG A 80 -9.31 -10.16 -5.14
C ARG A 80 -9.28 -11.04 -3.89
N SER A 81 -10.30 -11.00 -3.05
CA SER A 81 -10.33 -11.63 -1.72
C SER A 81 -10.01 -13.13 -1.75
N GLY A 82 -10.63 -13.89 -2.68
CA GLY A 82 -10.36 -15.32 -2.83
C GLY A 82 -8.92 -15.63 -3.25
N LYS A 83 -8.35 -14.79 -4.14
CA LYS A 83 -6.94 -14.94 -4.57
C LYS A 83 -5.96 -14.59 -3.46
N PHE A 84 -6.28 -13.59 -2.64
CA PHE A 84 -5.46 -13.19 -1.50
C PHE A 84 -5.39 -14.28 -0.44
N SER A 85 -6.54 -14.88 -0.10
CA SER A 85 -6.59 -15.99 0.88
C SER A 85 -5.73 -17.18 0.46
N LEU A 86 -5.71 -17.52 -0.84
CA LEU A 86 -4.86 -18.60 -1.37
C LEU A 86 -3.38 -18.24 -1.29
N LEU A 87 -3.03 -16.99 -1.62
CA LEU A 87 -1.65 -16.52 -1.60
C LEU A 87 -1.09 -16.42 -0.16
N GLU A 88 -1.90 -15.97 0.78
CA GLU A 88 -1.53 -15.92 2.20
C GLU A 88 -1.31 -17.33 2.77
N LYS A 89 -2.15 -18.29 2.37
CA LYS A 89 -1.98 -19.69 2.75
C LYS A 89 -0.68 -20.28 2.18
N GLU A 90 -0.41 -20.05 0.89
CA GLU A 90 0.85 -20.48 0.26
C GLU A 90 2.07 -19.87 0.96
N ALA A 91 2.02 -18.59 1.34
CA ALA A 91 3.10 -17.95 2.08
C ALA A 91 3.38 -18.66 3.42
N ILE A 92 2.34 -19.03 4.17
CA ILE A 92 2.48 -19.78 5.43
C ILE A 92 3.14 -21.15 5.18
N GLU A 93 2.74 -21.87 4.15
CA GLU A 93 3.33 -23.16 3.78
C GLU A 93 4.82 -23.05 3.46
N LYS A 94 5.26 -21.89 2.96
CA LYS A 94 6.67 -21.54 2.69
C LYS A 94 7.38 -20.82 3.85
N GLY A 95 6.77 -20.75 5.03
CA GLY A 95 7.35 -20.16 6.22
C GLY A 95 7.39 -18.64 6.25
N ALA A 96 6.66 -17.96 5.36
CA ALA A 96 6.53 -16.52 5.31
C ALA A 96 5.20 -16.04 5.92
N LYS A 97 5.17 -14.83 6.47
CA LYS A 97 3.95 -14.18 6.94
C LYS A 97 3.55 -13.11 5.94
N LEU A 98 2.46 -13.33 5.23
CA LEU A 98 1.93 -12.42 4.22
C LEU A 98 0.56 -11.89 4.62
N LEU A 99 0.34 -10.59 4.44
CA LEU A 99 -0.99 -9.99 4.41
C LEU A 99 -1.17 -9.28 3.07
N CYS A 100 -2.33 -9.47 2.45
CA CYS A 100 -2.69 -8.83 1.20
C CYS A 100 -3.75 -7.75 1.44
N CYS A 101 -3.59 -6.59 0.78
CA CYS A 101 -4.55 -5.50 0.81
C CYS A 101 -4.53 -4.79 -0.54
N ALA A 102 -5.63 -4.79 -1.28
CA ALA A 102 -5.73 -4.00 -2.50
C ALA A 102 -6.29 -2.60 -2.20
N ALA A 103 -5.74 -1.59 -2.85
CA ALA A 103 -6.41 -0.29 -2.93
C ALA A 103 -7.75 -0.46 -3.65
N CYS A 104 -8.79 0.28 -3.25
CA CYS A 104 -10.15 0.11 -3.80
C CYS A 104 -10.18 0.16 -5.34
N GLN A 105 -9.45 1.10 -5.92
CA GLN A 105 -9.16 1.18 -7.34
C GLN A 105 -7.64 1.21 -7.52
N GLU A 106 -7.01 2.33 -7.20
CA GLU A 106 -5.57 2.57 -7.32
C GLU A 106 -5.00 3.15 -6.02
N VAL A 107 -3.74 2.90 -5.73
CA VAL A 107 -3.04 3.36 -4.50
C VAL A 107 -3.06 4.88 -4.35
N GLU A 108 -3.08 5.61 -5.45
CA GLU A 108 -3.14 7.07 -5.50
C GLU A 108 -4.38 7.64 -4.79
N ALA A 109 -5.49 6.90 -4.75
CA ALA A 109 -6.69 7.30 -4.03
C ALA A 109 -6.43 7.52 -2.54
N TRP A 110 -5.56 6.74 -1.91
CA TRP A 110 -5.23 6.92 -0.50
C TRP A 110 -4.50 8.24 -0.23
N LEU A 111 -3.63 8.68 -1.14
CA LEU A 111 -3.01 9.99 -1.03
C LEU A 111 -4.04 11.10 -1.18
N LEU A 112 -4.91 11.03 -2.19
CA LEU A 112 -5.95 12.03 -2.43
C LEU A 112 -6.95 12.16 -1.27
N ALA A 113 -7.17 11.09 -0.50
CA ALA A 113 -8.07 11.09 0.66
C ALA A 113 -7.71 12.13 1.74
N GLY A 114 -6.47 12.60 1.77
CA GLY A 114 -6.02 13.66 2.69
C GLY A 114 -6.12 15.08 2.14
N HIS A 115 -6.53 15.25 0.88
CA HIS A 115 -6.48 16.54 0.19
C HIS A 115 -7.83 16.93 -0.43
N LEU A 116 -8.93 16.54 0.22
CA LEU A 116 -10.28 16.73 -0.32
C LEU A 116 -10.64 18.20 -0.56
N ASP A 117 -10.03 19.12 0.20
CA ASP A 117 -10.15 20.57 0.04
C ASP A 117 -9.53 21.10 -1.27
N LYS A 118 -8.68 20.32 -1.90
CA LYS A 118 -7.98 20.64 -3.16
C LYS A 118 -8.57 19.90 -4.38
N LEU A 119 -9.63 19.12 -4.16
CA LEU A 119 -10.29 18.35 -5.21
C LEU A 119 -11.63 18.97 -5.55
N ASP A 120 -11.98 18.98 -6.82
CA ASP A 120 -13.22 19.57 -7.35
C ASP A 120 -14.41 18.60 -7.39
N LYS A 121 -14.17 17.34 -6.95
CA LYS A 121 -15.16 16.27 -6.94
C LYS A 121 -15.37 15.67 -5.55
N PRO A 122 -16.59 15.17 -5.25
CA PRO A 122 -16.86 14.46 -4.00
C PRO A 122 -15.98 13.22 -3.85
N TRP A 123 -15.56 12.93 -2.62
CA TRP A 123 -14.75 11.75 -2.33
C TRP A 123 -15.35 10.44 -2.85
N SER A 124 -16.68 10.28 -2.75
CA SER A 124 -17.39 9.09 -3.25
C SER A 124 -17.21 8.87 -4.75
N GLU A 125 -17.16 9.94 -5.54
CA GLU A 125 -16.91 9.88 -6.98
C GLU A 125 -15.47 9.50 -7.26
N ILE A 126 -14.50 10.16 -6.61
CA ILE A 126 -13.08 9.89 -6.78
C ILE A 126 -12.74 8.45 -6.40
N ARG A 127 -13.23 7.99 -5.23
CA ARG A 127 -12.98 6.64 -4.76
C ARG A 127 -13.58 5.54 -5.67
N ALA A 128 -14.65 5.84 -6.38
CA ALA A 128 -15.32 4.89 -7.26
C ALA A 128 -14.74 4.87 -8.68
N ASP A 129 -13.92 5.84 -9.04
CA ASP A 129 -13.35 5.95 -10.38
C ASP A 129 -12.27 4.88 -10.63
N PRO A 130 -12.40 4.02 -11.65
CA PRO A 130 -11.42 2.97 -11.94
C PRO A 130 -10.08 3.51 -12.48
N SER A 131 -10.02 4.77 -12.86
CA SER A 131 -8.83 5.45 -13.41
C SER A 131 -8.47 6.69 -12.57
N VAL A 132 -8.46 6.56 -11.25
CA VAL A 132 -8.15 7.66 -10.32
C VAL A 132 -6.85 8.36 -10.67
N LYS A 133 -5.86 7.59 -11.06
CA LYS A 133 -4.53 8.09 -11.44
C LYS A 133 -4.59 9.06 -12.60
N ASP A 134 -5.34 8.72 -13.64
CA ASP A 134 -5.41 9.54 -14.85
C ASP A 134 -6.43 10.68 -14.72
N ASN A 135 -7.58 10.42 -14.07
CA ASN A 135 -8.69 11.37 -14.02
C ASN A 135 -8.56 12.43 -12.93
N PHE A 136 -7.82 12.15 -11.85
CA PHE A 136 -7.71 13.06 -10.69
C PHE A 136 -6.27 13.27 -10.24
N PHE A 137 -5.51 12.17 -10.12
CA PHE A 137 -4.20 12.25 -9.48
C PHE A 137 -3.15 12.94 -10.35
N ALA A 138 -3.18 12.76 -11.66
CA ALA A 138 -2.22 13.39 -12.57
C ALA A 138 -2.29 14.93 -12.48
N ASP A 139 -3.49 15.50 -12.54
CA ASP A 139 -3.71 16.95 -12.43
C ASP A 139 -3.39 17.46 -11.02
N PHE A 140 -3.78 16.70 -9.98
CA PHE A 140 -3.43 17.01 -8.61
C PHE A 140 -1.91 17.05 -8.41
N LEU A 141 -1.20 16.04 -8.89
CA LEU A 141 0.26 15.97 -8.78
C LEU A 141 0.95 17.08 -9.57
N SER A 142 0.42 17.44 -10.74
CA SER A 142 0.91 18.57 -11.56
C SER A 142 0.78 19.89 -10.78
N SER A 143 -0.30 20.07 -10.04
CA SER A 143 -0.60 21.31 -9.32
C SER A 143 0.11 21.42 -7.96
N TYR A 144 0.23 20.30 -7.25
CA TYR A 144 0.69 20.27 -5.85
C TYR A 144 1.94 19.43 -5.63
N GLY A 145 2.42 18.72 -6.64
CA GLY A 145 3.64 17.93 -6.59
C GLY A 145 4.91 18.76 -6.66
N ASP A 146 6.04 18.07 -6.73
CA ASP A 146 7.35 18.66 -6.98
C ASP A 146 8.09 17.82 -8.04
N PRO A 147 8.14 18.28 -9.30
CA PRO A 147 8.81 17.54 -10.37
C PRO A 147 10.28 17.27 -10.14
N LYS A 148 10.94 18.05 -9.25
CA LYS A 148 12.35 17.87 -8.91
C LYS A 148 12.58 16.85 -7.80
N ALA A 149 11.55 16.54 -7.02
CA ALA A 149 11.64 15.55 -5.97
C ALA A 149 11.49 14.12 -6.54
N ALA A 150 12.17 13.17 -5.92
CA ALA A 150 11.97 11.77 -6.23
C ALA A 150 10.48 11.39 -6.03
N GLY A 151 9.92 10.66 -6.99
CA GLY A 151 8.50 10.34 -7.00
C GLY A 151 7.56 11.52 -7.24
N GLY A 152 8.07 12.67 -7.76
CA GLY A 152 7.25 13.83 -8.09
C GLY A 152 6.57 14.49 -6.89
N GLY A 153 7.12 14.34 -5.69
CA GLY A 153 6.55 14.89 -4.46
C GLY A 153 5.51 14.00 -3.76
N ARG A 154 5.25 12.79 -4.25
CA ARG A 154 4.28 11.84 -3.67
C ARG A 154 4.53 11.56 -2.19
N GLU A 155 5.78 11.40 -1.79
CA GLU A 155 6.12 11.12 -0.38
C GLU A 155 5.73 12.27 0.54
N ARG A 156 5.99 13.52 0.14
CA ARG A 156 5.59 14.72 0.90
C ARG A 156 4.07 14.81 1.01
N LEU A 157 3.37 14.69 -0.11
CA LEU A 157 1.91 14.75 -0.17
C LEU A 157 1.27 13.63 0.66
N MET A 158 1.84 12.42 0.64
CA MET A 158 1.36 11.33 1.49
C MET A 158 1.59 11.63 2.97
N ARG A 159 2.71 12.23 3.35
CA ARG A 159 2.94 12.66 4.74
C ARG A 159 1.92 13.68 5.21
N GLU A 160 1.53 14.65 4.35
CA GLU A 160 0.45 15.59 4.63
C GLU A 160 -0.89 14.85 4.85
N THR A 161 -1.23 13.86 4.01
CA THR A 161 -2.40 12.98 4.22
C THR A 161 -2.36 12.30 5.59
N LEU A 162 -1.19 11.85 6.03
CA LEU A 162 -1.01 11.13 7.30
C LEU A 162 -1.10 12.03 8.54
N GLU A 163 -1.16 13.36 8.41
CA GLU A 163 -1.46 14.25 9.53
C GLU A 163 -2.86 13.97 10.09
N ASN A 164 -3.81 13.61 9.23
CA ASN A 164 -5.12 13.11 9.63
C ASN A 164 -5.27 11.60 9.31
N TYR A 165 -4.42 10.80 9.95
CA TYR A 165 -4.39 9.35 9.73
C TYR A 165 -5.73 8.65 10.02
N ARG A 166 -6.44 9.09 11.09
CA ARG A 166 -7.76 8.54 11.41
C ARG A 166 -8.78 8.84 10.31
N GLY A 167 -8.79 10.07 9.79
CA GLY A 167 -9.65 10.43 8.67
C GLY A 167 -9.34 9.63 7.39
N LEU A 168 -8.07 9.28 7.16
CA LEU A 168 -7.70 8.37 6.07
C LEU A 168 -8.33 6.98 6.25
N LEU A 169 -8.24 6.39 7.44
CA LEU A 169 -8.83 5.08 7.72
C LEU A 169 -10.36 5.08 7.61
N ASP A 170 -11.01 6.16 8.04
CA ASP A 170 -12.48 6.30 7.92
C ASP A 170 -12.93 6.36 6.46
N ARG A 171 -12.09 6.88 5.56
CA ARG A 171 -12.32 6.96 4.11
C ARG A 171 -11.86 5.72 3.34
N SER A 172 -11.04 4.88 3.96
CA SER A 172 -10.40 3.72 3.33
C SER A 172 -10.57 2.48 4.22
N PRO A 173 -11.76 1.84 4.20
CA PRO A 173 -12.06 0.68 5.05
C PRO A 173 -11.06 -0.47 4.88
N GLU A 174 -10.51 -0.65 3.68
CA GLU A 174 -9.47 -1.65 3.39
C GLU A 174 -8.17 -1.40 4.16
N LEU A 175 -7.79 -0.13 4.40
CA LEU A 175 -6.64 0.20 5.24
C LEU A 175 -6.93 -0.04 6.72
N LYS A 176 -8.17 0.22 7.14
CA LYS A 176 -8.60 -0.06 8.51
C LYS A 176 -8.59 -1.57 8.80
N ASP A 177 -9.06 -2.37 7.84
CA ASP A 177 -8.97 -3.84 7.90
C ASP A 177 -7.51 -4.30 7.96
N LEU A 178 -6.65 -3.80 7.09
CA LEU A 178 -5.22 -4.13 7.09
C LEU A 178 -4.58 -3.82 8.45
N GLN A 179 -4.86 -2.65 9.03
CA GLN A 179 -4.34 -2.30 10.37
C GLN A 179 -4.80 -3.28 11.44
N THR A 180 -6.08 -3.65 11.42
CA THR A 180 -6.63 -4.64 12.37
C THR A 180 -5.95 -5.99 12.23
N ARG A 181 -5.72 -6.44 11.01
CA ARG A 181 -5.04 -7.72 10.71
C ARG A 181 -3.57 -7.68 11.13
N ILE A 182 -2.87 -6.55 10.93
CA ILE A 182 -1.51 -6.36 11.44
C ILE A 182 -1.50 -6.43 12.98
N GLN A 183 -2.44 -5.76 13.66
CA GLN A 183 -2.52 -5.79 15.12
C GLN A 183 -2.73 -7.22 15.63
N ASN A 184 -3.67 -7.96 15.05
CA ASN A 184 -3.92 -9.36 15.42
C ASN A 184 -2.68 -10.25 15.25
N LEU A 185 -1.90 -10.01 14.17
CA LEU A 185 -0.66 -10.74 13.93
C LEU A 185 0.44 -10.40 14.95
N LEU A 186 0.46 -9.17 15.45
CA LEU A 186 1.43 -8.73 16.47
C LEU A 186 1.09 -9.22 17.88
N ASP A 187 -0.19 -9.49 18.14
CA ASP A 187 -0.72 -9.94 19.43
C ASP A 187 -0.74 -11.48 19.56
N SER A 188 -0.51 -12.21 18.45
CA SER A 188 -0.42 -13.67 18.40
C SER A 188 1.00 -14.17 18.71
#